data_a1c6d0c06ec0498baded1c1bd9ff3076
#
_entry.id   a1c6d0c06ec0498baded1c1bd9ff3076
#
_cell.length_a   1.000
_cell.length_b   1.000
_cell.length_c   1.000
_cell.angle_alpha   90.00
_cell.angle_beta   90.00
_cell.angle_gamma   90.00
#
_symmetry.space_group_name_H-M   'P 1'
#
loop_
_entity.id
_entity.type
_entity.pdbx_description
1 polymer ?
#
loop_
_entity_poly.entity_id
_entity_poly.type
_entity_poly.pdbx_seq_one_letter_code
_entity_poly.pdbx_strand_id
1 'polypeptide(L)'
;MLIIDDDPDFLALTARILVELGVDTAWTAANATQGLAAALRSRPDAVLVDIGLPDRNGIDLAYELAELAWRPRIVLTSSDSDAILALDPRDGRPDLPFLGKEELGSDTLVRALLDR
;
A
#
# COMPACT_ATOMS: atom_id res chain seq x y z
N MET A 1 -5.36 -5.10 -7.60
CA MET A 1 -4.67 -4.62 -6.39
C MET A 1 -3.18 -4.53 -6.64
N LEU A 2 -2.52 -3.52 -6.11
CA LEU A 2 -1.09 -3.28 -6.28
C LEU A 2 -0.41 -3.24 -4.91
N ILE A 3 0.75 -3.90 -4.79
CA ILE A 3 1.56 -3.93 -3.57
C ILE A 3 2.92 -3.29 -3.89
N ILE A 4 3.29 -2.24 -3.18
CA ILE A 4 4.56 -1.52 -3.38
C ILE A 4 5.41 -1.68 -2.13
N ASP A 5 6.49 -2.44 -2.22
CA ASP A 5 7.39 -2.75 -1.12
C ASP A 5 8.73 -3.22 -1.69
N ASP A 6 9.85 -2.84 -1.08
CA ASP A 6 11.16 -3.24 -1.56
C ASP A 6 11.63 -4.62 -1.06
N ASP A 7 10.85 -5.25 -0.19
CA ASP A 7 11.15 -6.59 0.32
C ASP A 7 10.48 -7.65 -0.57
N PRO A 8 11.25 -8.42 -1.36
CA PRO A 8 10.66 -9.41 -2.26
C PRO A 8 9.93 -10.54 -1.53
N ASP A 9 10.36 -10.91 -0.33
CA ASP A 9 9.69 -11.93 0.45
C ASP A 9 8.32 -11.43 0.92
N PHE A 10 8.23 -10.18 1.34
CA PHE A 10 6.97 -9.57 1.72
C PHE A 10 6.01 -9.46 0.53
N LEU A 11 6.51 -9.06 -0.64
CA LEU A 11 5.70 -8.98 -1.85
C LEU A 11 5.11 -10.35 -2.21
N ALA A 12 5.93 -11.38 -2.20
CA ALA A 12 5.50 -12.74 -2.54
C ALA A 12 4.47 -13.26 -1.54
N LEU A 13 4.71 -13.07 -0.24
CA LEU A 13 3.80 -13.52 0.80
C LEU A 13 2.45 -12.79 0.72
N THR A 14 2.48 -11.48 0.57
CA THR A 14 1.26 -10.68 0.53
C THR A 14 0.43 -10.99 -0.73
N ALA A 15 1.08 -11.11 -1.87
CA ALA A 15 0.39 -11.48 -3.11
C ALA A 15 -0.30 -12.83 -2.97
N ARG A 16 0.37 -13.79 -2.35
CA ARG A 16 -0.18 -15.13 -2.10
C ARG A 16 -1.41 -15.06 -1.19
N ILE A 17 -1.33 -14.30 -0.10
CA ILE A 17 -2.43 -14.14 0.84
C ILE A 17 -3.64 -13.53 0.13
N LEU A 18 -3.44 -12.50 -0.68
CA LEU A 18 -4.52 -11.84 -1.42
C LEU A 18 -5.20 -12.79 -2.40
N VAL A 19 -4.44 -13.61 -3.10
CA VAL A 19 -5.01 -14.61 -4.01
C VAL A 19 -5.83 -15.63 -3.24
N GLU A 20 -5.36 -16.10 -2.09
CA GLU A 20 -6.09 -17.02 -1.23
C GLU A 20 -7.39 -16.42 -0.70
N LEU A 21 -7.43 -15.09 -0.54
CA LEU A 21 -8.61 -14.36 -0.09
C LEU A 21 -9.58 -13.99 -1.22
N GLY A 22 -9.30 -14.43 -2.44
CA GLY A 22 -10.20 -14.23 -3.58
C GLY A 22 -9.89 -13.02 -4.44
N VAL A 23 -8.73 -12.38 -4.26
CA VAL A 23 -8.30 -11.29 -5.13
C VAL A 23 -7.76 -11.89 -6.43
N ASP A 24 -8.38 -11.56 -7.56
CA ASP A 24 -8.07 -12.18 -8.85
C ASP A 24 -6.65 -11.87 -9.32
N THR A 25 -6.19 -10.64 -9.14
CA THR A 25 -4.88 -10.21 -9.64
C THR A 25 -4.20 -9.31 -8.61
N ALA A 26 -2.96 -9.65 -8.28
CA ALA A 26 -2.11 -8.83 -7.44
C ALA A 26 -0.85 -8.47 -8.22
N TRP A 27 -0.63 -7.18 -8.46
CA TRP A 27 0.60 -6.67 -9.05
C TRP A 27 1.56 -6.25 -7.94
N THR A 28 2.85 -6.38 -8.20
CA THR A 28 3.88 -5.98 -7.23
C THR A 28 4.85 -4.99 -7.86
N ALA A 29 5.41 -4.12 -7.01
CA ALA A 29 6.45 -3.17 -7.41
C ALA A 29 7.45 -3.03 -6.27
N ALA A 30 8.72 -2.93 -6.61
CA ALA A 30 9.80 -2.95 -5.63
C ALA A 30 10.23 -1.56 -5.15
N ASN A 31 9.73 -0.50 -5.76
CA ASN A 31 10.05 0.88 -5.39
C ASN A 31 8.94 1.82 -5.85
N ALA A 32 9.06 3.09 -5.47
CA ALA A 32 8.04 4.09 -5.78
C ALA A 32 7.88 4.33 -7.28
N THR A 33 8.99 4.41 -8.01
CA THR A 33 8.96 4.65 -9.45
C THR A 33 8.22 3.54 -10.19
N GLN A 34 8.54 2.28 -9.87
CA GLN A 34 7.84 1.12 -10.45
C GLN A 34 6.37 1.09 -10.01
N GLY A 35 6.11 1.44 -8.75
CA GLY A 35 4.77 1.45 -8.20
C GLY A 35 3.86 2.44 -8.90
N LEU A 36 4.34 3.65 -9.11
CA LEU A 36 3.56 4.67 -9.81
C LEU A 36 3.30 4.26 -11.27
N ALA A 37 4.32 3.75 -11.95
CA ALA A 37 4.17 3.28 -13.33
C ALA A 37 3.15 2.13 -13.43
N ALA A 38 3.20 1.19 -12.49
CA ALA A 38 2.25 0.07 -12.44
C ALA A 38 0.83 0.56 -12.16
N ALA A 39 0.68 1.53 -11.26
CA ALA A 39 -0.63 2.10 -10.95
C ALA A 39 -1.26 2.77 -12.16
N LEU A 40 -0.49 3.58 -12.87
CA LEU A 40 -0.98 4.28 -14.06
C LEU A 40 -1.37 3.33 -15.19
N ARG A 41 -0.65 2.20 -15.29
CA ARG A 41 -0.90 1.21 -16.35
C ARG A 41 -2.07 0.28 -16.01
N SER A 42 -2.15 -0.19 -14.77
CA SER A 42 -3.14 -1.19 -14.36
C SER A 42 -4.39 -0.59 -13.72
N ARG A 43 -4.34 0.66 -13.27
CA ARG A 43 -5.43 1.37 -12.58
C ARG A 43 -6.06 0.51 -11.47
N PRO A 44 -5.28 0.13 -10.45
CA PRO A 44 -5.78 -0.75 -9.39
C PRO A 44 -6.84 -0.05 -8.54
N ASP A 45 -7.79 -0.81 -8.03
CA ASP A 45 -8.79 -0.29 -7.09
C ASP A 45 -8.20 -0.01 -5.71
N ALA A 46 -7.16 -0.74 -5.35
CA ALA A 46 -6.51 -0.62 -4.05
C ALA A 46 -5.00 -0.78 -4.19
N VAL A 47 -4.26 -0.05 -3.35
CA VAL A 47 -2.79 -0.08 -3.33
C VAL A 47 -2.32 -0.18 -1.88
N LEU A 48 -1.41 -1.12 -1.62
CA LEU A 48 -0.72 -1.26 -0.36
C LEU A 48 0.68 -0.68 -0.53
N VAL A 49 1.03 0.34 0.26
CA VAL A 49 2.27 1.10 0.10
C VAL A 49 3.12 1.02 1.35
N ASP A 50 4.37 0.54 1.21
CA ASP A 50 5.35 0.58 2.29
C ASP A 50 5.89 2.01 2.43
N ILE A 51 5.89 2.55 3.66
CA ILE A 51 6.39 3.89 3.90
C ILE A 51 7.93 3.97 3.80
N GLY A 52 8.63 2.85 3.91
CA GLY A 52 10.09 2.79 3.88
C GLY A 52 10.70 2.46 2.52
N LEU A 53 10.14 3.00 1.42
CA LEU A 53 10.67 2.73 0.08
C LEU A 53 12.06 3.34 -0.14
N PRO A 54 12.91 2.71 -0.98
CA PRO A 54 14.30 3.14 -1.12
C PRO A 54 14.50 4.42 -1.93
N ASP A 55 13.62 4.70 -2.90
CA ASP A 55 13.79 5.80 -3.83
C ASP A 55 12.93 7.02 -3.51
N ARG A 56 11.98 6.89 -2.57
CA ARG A 56 11.06 7.97 -2.27
C ARG A 56 10.31 7.67 -0.98
N ASN A 57 9.85 8.72 -0.30
CA ASN A 57 9.00 8.56 0.88
C ASN A 57 7.67 7.94 0.48
N GLY A 58 7.34 6.77 1.05
CA GLY A 58 6.11 6.05 0.74
C GLY A 58 4.85 6.81 1.13
N ILE A 59 4.92 7.66 2.14
CA ILE A 59 3.78 8.48 2.56
C ILE A 59 3.42 9.49 1.45
N ASP A 60 4.43 10.17 0.90
CA ASP A 60 4.20 11.12 -0.18
C ASP A 60 3.67 10.43 -1.43
N LEU A 61 4.22 9.25 -1.75
CA LEU A 61 3.70 8.43 -2.85
C LEU A 61 2.24 8.05 -2.62
N ALA A 62 1.90 7.65 -1.40
CA ALA A 62 0.54 7.24 -1.07
C ALA A 62 -0.47 8.36 -1.30
N TYR A 63 -0.14 9.58 -0.90
CA TYR A 63 -1.03 10.72 -1.14
C TYR A 63 -1.16 11.05 -2.62
N GLU A 64 -0.07 10.94 -3.37
CA GLU A 64 -0.11 11.13 -4.82
C GLU A 64 -1.02 10.11 -5.49
N LEU A 65 -0.90 8.83 -5.09
CA LEU A 65 -1.76 7.77 -5.62
C LEU A 65 -3.23 7.97 -5.24
N ALA A 66 -3.49 8.44 -4.02
CA ALA A 66 -4.86 8.68 -3.56
C ALA A 66 -5.58 9.77 -4.37
N GLU A 67 -4.83 10.66 -5.02
CA GLU A 67 -5.38 11.74 -5.84
C GLU A 67 -5.57 11.37 -7.30
N LEU A 68 -5.21 10.16 -7.72
CA LEU A 68 -5.44 9.72 -9.09
C LEU A 68 -6.93 9.77 -9.44
N ALA A 69 -7.23 9.94 -10.74
CA ALA A 69 -8.59 10.22 -11.22
C ALA A 69 -9.62 9.17 -10.76
N TRP A 70 -9.23 7.91 -10.66
CA TRP A 70 -10.14 6.83 -10.24
C TRP A 70 -10.14 6.59 -8.73
N ARG A 71 -9.42 7.42 -7.96
CA ARG A 71 -9.44 7.43 -6.49
C ARG A 71 -9.24 6.03 -5.89
N PRO A 72 -8.10 5.38 -6.11
CA PRO A 72 -7.85 4.06 -5.52
C PRO A 72 -7.82 4.14 -3.99
N ARG A 73 -8.19 3.07 -3.33
CA ARG A 73 -8.05 2.96 -1.89
C ARG A 73 -6.59 2.71 -1.56
N ILE A 74 -6.01 3.51 -0.67
CA ILE A 74 -4.61 3.42 -0.29
C ILE A 74 -4.51 2.96 1.16
N VAL A 75 -3.63 1.98 1.42
CA VAL A 75 -3.29 1.54 2.78
C VAL A 75 -1.77 1.62 2.93
N LEU A 76 -1.33 2.26 3.99
CA LEU A 76 0.09 2.36 4.33
C LEU A 76 0.52 1.16 5.17
N THR A 77 1.74 0.68 4.95
CA THR A 77 2.32 -0.38 5.78
C THR A 77 3.72 0.00 6.25
N SER A 78 4.14 -0.59 7.35
CA SER A 78 5.52 -0.50 7.83
C SER A 78 5.85 -1.68 8.73
N SER A 79 7.11 -2.10 8.70
CA SER A 79 7.66 -3.05 9.68
C SER A 79 8.05 -2.35 10.99
N ASP A 80 8.07 -1.01 10.99
CA ASP A 80 8.42 -0.18 12.14
C ASP A 80 7.18 0.56 12.63
N SER A 81 6.64 0.15 13.77
CA SER A 81 5.46 0.77 14.35
C SER A 81 5.72 2.23 14.76
N ASP A 82 6.96 2.60 15.05
CA ASP A 82 7.30 3.98 15.39
C ASP A 82 7.15 4.91 14.19
N ALA A 83 7.19 4.39 12.98
CA ALA A 83 6.99 5.19 11.77
C ALA A 83 5.58 5.82 11.72
N ILE A 84 4.61 5.22 12.39
CA ILE A 84 3.25 5.78 12.50
C ILE A 84 3.30 7.15 13.17
N LEU A 85 4.17 7.29 14.17
CA LEU A 85 4.31 8.52 14.93
C LEU A 85 4.95 9.64 14.11
N ALA A 86 5.58 9.29 12.99
CA ALA A 86 6.17 10.27 12.07
C ALA A 86 5.13 10.86 11.11
N LEU A 87 3.93 10.30 11.07
CA LEU A 87 2.84 10.86 10.29
C LEU A 87 2.37 12.15 10.97
N ASP A 88 2.52 13.27 10.29
CA ASP A 88 2.11 14.56 10.85
C ASP A 88 0.74 14.94 10.29
N PRO A 89 -0.34 14.83 11.10
CA PRO A 89 -1.68 15.15 10.62
C PRO A 89 -1.89 16.65 10.40
N ARG A 90 -0.93 17.47 10.78
CA ARG A 90 -1.06 18.93 10.68
C ARG A 90 -0.71 19.50 9.31
N ASP A 91 -0.28 18.65 8.38
CA ASP A 91 0.06 19.12 7.03
C ASP A 91 -1.17 19.32 6.13
N GLY A 92 -2.37 19.11 6.66
CA GLY A 92 -3.62 19.33 5.93
C GLY A 92 -4.03 18.20 5.01
N ARG A 93 -3.24 17.13 4.93
CA ARG A 93 -3.58 15.97 4.11
C ARG A 93 -4.55 15.06 4.87
N PRO A 94 -5.47 14.38 4.14
CA PRO A 94 -6.38 13.46 4.81
C PRO A 94 -5.64 12.26 5.39
N ASP A 95 -6.20 11.70 6.48
CA ASP A 95 -5.65 10.49 7.07
C ASP A 95 -5.78 9.33 6.11
N LEU A 96 -4.72 8.52 5.99
CA LEU A 96 -4.75 7.27 5.24
C LEU A 96 -4.71 6.09 6.21
N PRO A 97 -5.43 4.99 5.91
CA PRO A 97 -5.38 3.79 6.72
C PRO A 97 -3.95 3.27 6.81
N PHE A 98 -3.59 2.78 7.98
CA PHE A 98 -2.28 2.20 8.25
C PHE A 98 -2.45 0.79 8.80
N LEU A 99 -1.58 -0.13 8.34
CA LEU A 99 -1.57 -1.51 8.77
C LEU A 99 -0.12 -1.94 9.02
N GLY A 100 0.18 -2.40 10.23
CA GLY A 100 1.50 -2.97 10.53
C GLY A 100 1.71 -4.26 9.75
N LYS A 101 2.95 -4.54 9.31
CA LYS A 101 3.23 -5.75 8.53
C LYS A 101 2.91 -7.03 9.30
N GLU A 102 3.01 -7.00 10.63
CA GLU A 102 2.66 -8.13 11.47
C GLU A 102 1.16 -8.44 11.50
N GLU A 103 0.34 -7.50 11.08
CA GLU A 103 -1.13 -7.69 11.04
C GLU A 103 -1.61 -8.30 9.72
N LEU A 104 -0.71 -8.49 8.77
CA LEU A 104 -1.05 -9.08 7.49
C LEU A 104 -1.36 -10.57 7.64
N GLY A 105 -2.33 -11.05 6.89
CA GLY A 105 -2.80 -12.44 7.01
C GLY A 105 -4.06 -12.58 7.82
N SER A 106 -4.57 -11.48 8.37
CA SER A 106 -5.85 -11.45 9.08
C SER A 106 -6.93 -10.82 8.21
N ASP A 107 -8.17 -10.89 8.65
CA ASP A 107 -9.28 -10.19 8.00
C ASP A 107 -9.08 -8.68 7.96
N THR A 108 -8.19 -8.15 8.80
CA THR A 108 -7.87 -6.72 8.87
C THR A 108 -7.38 -6.21 7.52
N LEU A 109 -6.51 -6.96 6.83
CA LEU A 109 -6.00 -6.58 5.52
C LEU A 109 -7.14 -6.48 4.49
N VAL A 110 -8.02 -7.48 4.48
CA VAL A 110 -9.15 -7.49 3.56
C VAL A 110 -10.06 -6.30 3.79
N ARG A 111 -10.39 -6.02 5.05
CA ARG A 111 -11.24 -4.88 5.39
C ARG A 111 -10.60 -3.56 5.00
N ALA A 112 -9.30 -3.41 5.24
CA ALA A 112 -8.60 -2.17 4.92
C ALA A 112 -8.58 -1.90 3.41
N LEU A 113 -8.44 -2.95 2.59
CA LEU A 113 -8.27 -2.82 1.15
C LEU A 113 -9.58 -2.94 0.36
N LEU A 114 -10.51 -3.77 0.82
CA LEU A 114 -11.71 -4.11 0.06
C LEU A 114 -13.01 -3.54 0.66
N ASP A 115 -13.00 -3.17 1.91
CA ASP A 115 -14.18 -2.62 2.57
C ASP A 115 -14.38 -1.16 2.14
N ARG A 116 -15.51 -0.90 1.57
CA ARG A 116 -15.86 0.43 1.05
C ARG A 116 -16.90 1.10 1.93
#